data_b074b31de25e7af50de2eef76b3e0dd7
#
_entry.id   b074b31de25e7af50de2eef76b3e0dd7
#
_cell.length_a   1.000
_cell.length_b   1.000
_cell.length_c   1.000
_cell.angle_alpha   90.00
_cell.angle_beta   90.00
_cell.angle_gamma   90.00
#
_symmetry.space_group_name_H-M   'P 1'
#
loop_
_entity.id
_entity.type
_entity.pdbx_description
1 polymer ?
#
loop_
_entity_poly.entity_id
_entity_poly.type
_entity_poly.pdbx_seq_one_letter_code
_entity_poly.pdbx_strand_id
1 'polypeptide(L)'
;GHHKVILDLRDVAEGDEAQGIRLANFFLQSGTIATLSGQKFPAQTFTADPKLFVTNAPLVVLVNHGTSGPGELVAGAILGNKRGDVVGDRTFGEGAVQKTIDLPDGSALILSVAKYATPAGKKIQDEAVSPNVVVASNQDIDDTSDDTGIDQGPTIEGKPKTVPGPANPTPVPAKTQQDDQLNKALEILKAKNV
;
A
#
# COMPACT_ATOMS: atom_id res chain seq x y z
N GLY A 1 21.83 -20.72 -6.39
CA GLY A 1 20.55 -20.26 -5.84
C GLY A 1 20.51 -18.74 -5.80
N HIS A 2 19.34 -18.16 -5.92
CA HIS A 2 19.17 -16.72 -5.80
C HIS A 2 19.31 -16.34 -4.32
N HIS A 3 20.22 -15.41 -4.06
CA HIS A 3 20.62 -15.11 -2.69
C HIS A 3 20.02 -13.83 -2.13
N LYS A 4 19.19 -13.08 -2.91
CA LYS A 4 18.62 -11.78 -2.54
C LYS A 4 17.22 -11.64 -3.14
N VAL A 5 16.30 -10.98 -2.43
CA VAL A 5 14.89 -10.86 -2.82
C VAL A 5 14.48 -9.39 -2.81
N ILE A 6 13.81 -8.96 -3.86
CA ILE A 6 12.99 -7.74 -3.88
C ILE A 6 11.53 -8.19 -3.94
N LEU A 7 10.73 -7.73 -3.01
CA LEU A 7 9.27 -7.90 -3.01
C LEU A 7 8.64 -6.56 -3.36
N ASP A 8 8.07 -6.48 -4.55
CA ASP A 8 7.39 -5.26 -5.01
C ASP A 8 5.90 -5.34 -4.62
N LEU A 9 5.48 -4.44 -3.73
CA LEU A 9 4.11 -4.30 -3.25
C LEU A 9 3.50 -2.96 -3.68
N ARG A 10 4.16 -2.23 -4.57
CA ARG A 10 3.61 -0.98 -5.10
C ARG A 10 2.31 -1.27 -5.85
N ASP A 11 1.34 -0.39 -5.66
CA ASP A 11 0.00 -0.46 -6.27
C ASP A 11 -0.79 -1.75 -5.95
N VAL A 12 -0.39 -2.47 -4.89
CA VAL A 12 -1.17 -3.58 -4.34
C VAL A 12 -2.26 -3.01 -3.44
N ALA A 13 -3.45 -2.82 -4.02
CA ALA A 13 -4.60 -2.19 -3.35
C ALA A 13 -5.68 -3.19 -2.92
N GLU A 14 -5.69 -4.40 -3.47
CA GLU A 14 -6.74 -5.39 -3.23
C GLU A 14 -6.18 -6.71 -2.73
N GLY A 15 -7.02 -7.49 -2.06
CA GLY A 15 -6.69 -8.83 -1.59
C GLY A 15 -7.24 -9.11 -0.20
N ASP A 16 -7.06 -10.35 0.23
CA ASP A 16 -7.47 -10.81 1.56
C ASP A 16 -6.32 -10.61 2.56
N GLU A 17 -6.60 -10.00 3.70
CA GLU A 17 -5.63 -9.79 4.78
C GLU A 17 -4.99 -11.08 5.26
N ALA A 18 -5.73 -12.21 5.25
CA ALA A 18 -5.17 -13.51 5.57
C ALA A 18 -4.06 -13.94 4.60
N GLN A 19 -4.16 -13.57 3.32
CA GLN A 19 -3.09 -13.79 2.34
C GLN A 19 -1.88 -12.91 2.59
N GLY A 20 -2.10 -11.64 2.97
CA GLY A 20 -1.03 -10.74 3.40
C GLY A 20 -0.26 -11.30 4.61
N ILE A 21 -0.98 -11.77 5.63
CA ILE A 21 -0.39 -12.41 6.81
C ILE A 21 0.42 -13.66 6.41
N ARG A 22 -0.13 -14.49 5.52
CA ARG A 22 0.56 -15.69 5.04
C ARG A 22 1.81 -15.34 4.22
N LEU A 23 1.75 -14.33 3.37
CA LEU A 23 2.90 -13.86 2.59
C LEU A 23 4.01 -13.33 3.50
N ALA A 24 3.67 -12.53 4.52
CA ALA A 24 4.63 -12.08 5.51
C ALA A 24 5.33 -13.26 6.22
N ASN A 25 4.57 -14.33 6.51
CA ASN A 25 5.11 -15.52 7.16
C ASN A 25 6.17 -16.24 6.31
N PHE A 26 6.14 -16.18 4.99
CA PHE A 26 7.20 -16.79 4.15
C PHE A 26 8.59 -16.22 4.44
N PHE A 27 8.65 -15.01 4.96
CA PHE A 27 9.89 -14.30 5.28
C PHE A 27 10.19 -14.25 6.78
N LEU A 28 9.25 -14.68 7.65
CA LEU A 28 9.37 -14.60 9.11
C LEU A 28 9.35 -15.99 9.73
N GLN A 29 10.44 -16.39 10.36
CA GLN A 29 10.53 -17.65 11.08
C GLN A 29 9.82 -17.59 12.44
N SER A 30 9.72 -16.40 13.03
CA SER A 30 9.09 -16.14 14.33
C SER A 30 8.72 -14.66 14.45
N GLY A 31 7.98 -14.34 15.49
CA GLY A 31 7.58 -12.97 15.81
C GLY A 31 6.12 -12.68 15.45
N THR A 32 5.66 -11.51 15.84
CA THR A 32 4.32 -11.02 15.52
C THR A 32 4.27 -10.49 14.09
N ILE A 33 3.25 -10.88 13.33
CA ILE A 33 2.99 -10.34 11.99
C ILE A 33 2.12 -9.10 12.10
N ALA A 34 0.99 -9.21 12.81
CA ALA A 34 0.05 -8.13 13.05
C ALA A 34 -0.78 -8.42 14.30
N THR A 35 -1.43 -7.39 14.82
CA THR A 35 -2.50 -7.54 15.81
C THR A 35 -3.77 -6.90 15.26
N LEU A 36 -4.92 -7.45 15.62
CA LEU A 36 -6.24 -6.93 15.27
C LEU A 36 -7.01 -6.67 16.56
N SER A 37 -7.57 -5.50 16.73
CA SER A 37 -8.36 -5.15 17.91
C SER A 37 -9.44 -4.13 17.61
N GLY A 38 -10.55 -4.21 18.35
CA GLY A 38 -11.66 -3.26 18.26
C GLY A 38 -12.40 -3.17 19.59
N GLN A 39 -13.30 -2.18 19.74
CA GLN A 39 -13.99 -1.93 21.00
C GLN A 39 -14.82 -3.12 21.49
N LYS A 40 -15.53 -3.79 20.58
CA LYS A 40 -16.34 -5.00 20.83
C LYS A 40 -15.84 -6.21 20.03
N PHE A 41 -14.62 -6.12 19.51
CA PHE A 41 -13.99 -7.15 18.69
C PHE A 41 -12.88 -7.80 19.51
N PRO A 42 -12.86 -9.13 19.67
CA PRO A 42 -11.82 -9.82 20.43
C PRO A 42 -10.44 -9.49 19.85
N ALA A 43 -9.49 -9.17 20.73
CA ALA A 43 -8.12 -8.93 20.30
C ALA A 43 -7.52 -10.25 19.76
N GLN A 44 -6.89 -10.17 18.59
CA GLN A 44 -6.21 -11.28 17.93
C GLN A 44 -4.77 -10.89 17.66
N THR A 45 -3.85 -11.83 17.82
CA THR A 45 -2.44 -11.68 17.47
C THR A 45 -2.06 -12.73 16.45
N PHE A 46 -1.60 -12.28 15.30
CA PHE A 46 -1.09 -13.14 14.24
C PHE A 46 0.42 -13.27 14.40
N THR A 47 0.88 -14.49 14.61
CA THR A 47 2.31 -14.81 14.80
C THR A 47 2.81 -15.67 13.66
N ALA A 48 4.09 -15.54 13.35
CA ALA A 48 4.72 -16.38 12.35
C ALA A 48 4.78 -17.85 12.77
N ASP A 49 4.41 -18.74 11.84
CA ASP A 49 4.56 -20.18 11.97
C ASP A 49 5.86 -20.61 11.26
N PRO A 50 6.84 -21.18 11.97
CA PRO A 50 8.09 -21.64 11.37
C PRO A 50 7.92 -22.62 10.21
N LYS A 51 6.79 -23.34 10.15
CA LYS A 51 6.49 -24.31 9.09
C LYS A 51 6.22 -23.65 7.75
N LEU A 52 5.81 -22.39 7.75
CA LEU A 52 5.54 -21.61 6.55
C LEU A 52 6.75 -20.76 6.10
N PHE A 53 7.80 -20.73 6.91
CA PHE A 53 9.01 -19.98 6.59
C PHE A 53 9.72 -20.57 5.37
N VAL A 54 10.04 -19.72 4.37
CA VAL A 54 10.61 -20.15 3.09
C VAL A 54 12.07 -19.74 2.95
N THR A 55 12.43 -18.51 3.36
CA THR A 55 13.76 -18.00 3.07
C THR A 55 14.26 -16.96 4.06
N ASN A 56 15.56 -17.04 4.36
CA ASN A 56 16.30 -16.04 5.12
C ASN A 56 17.14 -15.10 4.22
N ALA A 57 16.96 -15.15 2.90
CA ALA A 57 17.67 -14.30 1.97
C ALA A 57 17.51 -12.81 2.33
N PRO A 58 18.53 -11.95 2.09
CA PRO A 58 18.38 -10.51 2.20
C PRO A 58 17.17 -10.03 1.42
N LEU A 59 16.32 -9.24 2.10
CA LEU A 59 15.02 -8.81 1.60
C LEU A 59 14.94 -7.29 1.58
N VAL A 60 14.41 -6.76 0.48
CA VAL A 60 13.91 -5.38 0.37
C VAL A 60 12.46 -5.44 -0.12
N VAL A 61 11.59 -4.65 0.47
CA VAL A 61 10.19 -4.49 0.08
C VAL A 61 10.00 -3.10 -0.51
N LEU A 62 9.39 -3.01 -1.70
CA LEU A 62 9.00 -1.74 -2.31
C LEU A 62 7.55 -1.43 -1.97
N VAL A 63 7.28 -0.19 -1.59
CA VAL A 63 5.95 0.31 -1.27
C VAL A 63 5.75 1.71 -1.85
N ASN A 64 4.50 2.08 -2.11
CA ASN A 64 4.09 3.42 -2.49
C ASN A 64 2.72 3.77 -1.91
N HIS A 65 2.18 4.93 -2.25
CA HIS A 65 0.86 5.36 -1.79
C HIS A 65 -0.29 4.44 -2.27
N GLY A 66 -0.11 3.72 -3.38
CA GLY A 66 -1.04 2.70 -3.88
C GLY A 66 -0.98 1.36 -3.14
N THR A 67 -0.04 1.18 -2.19
CA THR A 67 0.01 -0.02 -1.34
C THR A 67 -1.02 0.11 -0.22
N SER A 68 -2.02 -0.80 -0.16
CA SER A 68 -3.04 -0.79 0.88
C SER A 68 -3.34 -2.20 1.44
N GLY A 69 -4.12 -2.27 2.51
CA GLY A 69 -4.63 -3.52 3.08
C GLY A 69 -3.58 -4.60 3.31
N PRO A 70 -3.68 -5.76 2.59
CA PRO A 70 -2.75 -6.88 2.75
C PRO A 70 -1.29 -6.51 2.47
N GLY A 71 -1.03 -5.58 1.54
CA GLY A 71 0.31 -5.07 1.25
C GLY A 71 0.93 -4.36 2.46
N GLU A 72 0.13 -3.59 3.19
CA GLU A 72 0.54 -2.89 4.40
C GLU A 72 0.84 -3.85 5.56
N LEU A 73 0.06 -4.94 5.68
CA LEU A 73 0.32 -5.99 6.67
C LEU A 73 1.69 -6.63 6.44
N VAL A 74 2.03 -6.92 5.17
CA VAL A 74 3.35 -7.47 4.81
C VAL A 74 4.46 -6.48 5.13
N ALA A 75 4.36 -5.25 4.62
CA ALA A 75 5.37 -4.22 4.82
C ALA A 75 5.59 -3.91 6.32
N GLY A 76 4.49 -3.77 7.07
CA GLY A 76 4.52 -3.53 8.52
C GLY A 76 5.14 -4.69 9.31
N ALA A 77 4.85 -5.94 8.91
CA ALA A 77 5.43 -7.13 9.53
C ALA A 77 6.95 -7.22 9.29
N ILE A 78 7.39 -7.00 8.05
CA ILE A 78 8.82 -7.04 7.69
C ILE A 78 9.59 -5.94 8.43
N LEU A 79 9.04 -4.72 8.46
CA LEU A 79 9.66 -3.59 9.14
C LEU A 79 9.69 -3.79 10.66
N GLY A 80 8.57 -4.19 11.26
CA GLY A 80 8.44 -4.35 12.71
C GLY A 80 9.33 -5.46 13.28
N ASN A 81 9.58 -6.53 12.52
CA ASN A 81 10.49 -7.60 12.88
C ASN A 81 11.94 -7.36 12.42
N LYS A 82 12.23 -6.19 11.81
CA LYS A 82 13.57 -5.87 11.27
C LYS A 82 14.11 -6.94 10.30
N ARG A 83 13.19 -7.58 9.54
CA ARG A 83 13.52 -8.67 8.63
C ARG A 83 14.16 -8.20 7.32
N GLY A 84 13.84 -7.01 6.92
CA GLY A 84 14.31 -6.38 5.68
C GLY A 84 14.11 -4.88 5.71
N ASP A 85 14.58 -4.21 4.65
CA ASP A 85 14.30 -2.79 4.46
C ASP A 85 13.03 -2.62 3.65
N VAL A 86 12.27 -1.58 3.99
CA VAL A 86 11.09 -1.13 3.25
C VAL A 86 11.45 0.20 2.60
N VAL A 87 11.39 0.24 1.27
CA VAL A 87 11.84 1.36 0.43
C VAL A 87 10.63 1.92 -0.33
N GLY A 88 10.54 3.23 -0.42
CA GLY A 88 9.50 3.90 -1.21
C GLY A 88 8.83 5.03 -0.46
N ASP A 89 7.52 5.18 -0.69
CA ASP A 89 6.68 6.17 -0.03
C ASP A 89 5.79 5.57 1.05
N ARG A 90 5.19 6.46 1.86
CA ARG A 90 4.17 6.09 2.83
C ARG A 90 3.02 5.38 2.12
N THR A 91 2.54 4.27 2.68
CA THR A 91 1.41 3.51 2.16
C THR A 91 0.08 4.23 2.35
N PHE A 92 -1.02 3.65 1.89
CA PHE A 92 -2.35 4.27 1.89
C PHE A 92 -2.91 4.44 3.32
N GLY A 93 -2.87 3.39 4.14
CA GLY A 93 -3.43 3.42 5.49
C GLY A 93 -4.79 2.75 5.61
N GLU A 94 -5.01 1.63 4.92
CA GLU A 94 -6.23 0.84 5.00
C GLU A 94 -6.00 -0.42 5.85
N GLY A 95 -6.36 -0.34 7.12
CA GLY A 95 -6.15 -1.44 8.06
C GLY A 95 -7.35 -1.66 8.97
N ALA A 96 -8.59 -1.51 8.46
CA ALA A 96 -9.81 -1.69 9.23
C ALA A 96 -10.64 -2.86 8.73
N VAL A 97 -11.12 -3.69 9.65
CA VAL A 97 -12.17 -4.66 9.37
C VAL A 97 -13.52 -3.96 9.40
N GLN A 98 -14.25 -4.03 8.30
CA GLN A 98 -15.57 -3.44 8.16
C GLN A 98 -16.66 -4.50 8.33
N LYS A 99 -17.78 -4.11 8.92
CA LYS A 99 -18.99 -4.91 9.04
C LYS A 99 -20.17 -4.15 8.44
N THR A 100 -20.88 -4.81 7.54
CA THR A 100 -22.15 -4.31 7.03
C THR A 100 -23.28 -4.73 7.96
N ILE A 101 -24.16 -3.79 8.30
CA ILE A 101 -25.35 -3.99 9.13
C ILE A 101 -26.55 -3.54 8.30
N ASP A 102 -27.42 -4.47 7.95
CA ASP A 102 -28.65 -4.17 7.23
C ASP A 102 -29.66 -3.51 8.18
N LEU A 103 -30.32 -2.46 7.73
CA LEU A 103 -31.32 -1.73 8.47
C LEU A 103 -32.75 -2.10 8.01
N PRO A 104 -33.78 -1.93 8.88
CA PRO A 104 -35.16 -2.35 8.56
C PRO A 104 -35.80 -1.63 7.35
N ASP A 105 -35.28 -0.49 6.98
CA ASP A 105 -35.74 0.31 5.83
C ASP A 105 -35.07 -0.10 4.49
N GLY A 106 -34.23 -1.16 4.50
CA GLY A 106 -33.55 -1.66 3.32
C GLY A 106 -32.22 -0.95 3.04
N SER A 107 -31.82 0.03 3.84
CA SER A 107 -30.49 0.62 3.78
C SER A 107 -29.47 -0.24 4.54
N ALA A 108 -28.17 0.03 4.35
CA ALA A 108 -27.11 -0.67 5.05
C ALA A 108 -26.11 0.32 5.67
N LEU A 109 -25.61 -0.01 6.85
CA LEU A 109 -24.58 0.74 7.56
C LEU A 109 -23.26 -0.03 7.52
N ILE A 110 -22.20 0.58 6.99
CA ILE A 110 -20.86 0.01 6.98
C ILE A 110 -20.05 0.63 8.12
N LEU A 111 -19.59 -0.20 9.05
CA LEU A 111 -18.82 0.25 10.22
C LEU A 111 -17.46 -0.44 10.29
N SER A 112 -16.40 0.34 10.55
CA SER A 112 -15.11 -0.19 10.96
C SER A 112 -15.19 -0.69 12.40
N VAL A 113 -15.12 -2.01 12.59
CA VAL A 113 -15.32 -2.66 13.89
C VAL A 113 -14.01 -3.07 14.58
N ALA A 114 -12.93 -3.22 13.82
CA ALA A 114 -11.59 -3.52 14.34
C ALA A 114 -10.52 -2.90 13.43
N LYS A 115 -9.32 -2.70 13.97
CA LYS A 115 -8.18 -2.14 13.25
C LYS A 115 -6.96 -3.04 13.40
N TYR A 116 -6.25 -3.25 12.31
CA TYR A 116 -4.95 -3.90 12.32
C TYR A 116 -3.87 -2.94 12.82
N ALA A 117 -2.92 -3.49 13.56
CA ALA A 117 -1.71 -2.79 13.96
C ALA A 117 -0.46 -3.62 13.62
N THR A 118 0.62 -2.92 13.34
CA THR A 118 1.95 -3.51 13.11
C THR A 118 2.49 -4.16 14.38
N PRO A 119 3.56 -4.97 14.31
CA PRO A 119 4.23 -5.52 15.50
C PRO A 119 4.67 -4.45 16.51
N ALA A 120 4.95 -3.24 16.03
CA ALA A 120 5.29 -2.09 16.89
C ALA A 120 4.08 -1.42 17.57
N GLY A 121 2.86 -1.93 17.34
CA GLY A 121 1.62 -1.40 17.92
C GLY A 121 1.04 -0.19 17.17
N LYS A 122 1.63 0.25 16.06
CA LYS A 122 1.10 1.34 15.24
C LYS A 122 -0.10 0.84 14.46
N LYS A 123 -1.21 1.56 14.53
CA LYS A 123 -2.43 1.25 13.77
C LYS A 123 -2.21 1.58 12.31
N ILE A 124 -2.46 0.62 11.42
CA ILE A 124 -2.32 0.81 9.97
C ILE A 124 -3.39 1.79 9.48
N GLN A 125 -4.63 1.61 9.96
CA GLN A 125 -5.68 2.57 9.67
C GLN A 125 -5.27 3.95 10.19
N ASP A 126 -5.29 4.96 9.36
CA ASP A 126 -4.98 6.37 9.63
C ASP A 126 -3.47 6.70 9.72
N GLU A 127 -2.62 5.78 10.24
CA GLU A 127 -1.18 6.04 10.38
C GLU A 127 -0.36 5.52 9.20
N ALA A 128 -0.91 4.55 8.43
CA ALA A 128 -0.22 3.85 7.33
C ALA A 128 1.12 3.21 7.76
N VAL A 129 1.83 2.62 6.81
CA VAL A 129 3.19 2.12 7.02
C VAL A 129 4.17 3.10 6.37
N SER A 130 5.05 3.68 7.18
CA SER A 130 6.14 4.53 6.67
C SER A 130 7.37 3.68 6.43
N PRO A 131 7.97 3.72 5.21
CA PRO A 131 9.19 2.99 4.91
C PRO A 131 10.35 3.50 5.77
N ASN A 132 11.36 2.65 6.02
CA ASN A 132 12.60 3.08 6.68
C ASN A 132 13.61 3.71 5.70
N VAL A 133 13.40 3.54 4.40
CA VAL A 133 14.16 4.22 3.34
C VAL A 133 13.18 4.95 2.43
N VAL A 134 13.04 6.26 2.66
CA VAL A 134 12.09 7.08 1.89
C VAL A 134 12.70 7.42 0.53
N VAL A 135 11.99 7.07 -0.54
CA VAL A 135 12.31 7.41 -1.94
C VAL A 135 11.01 7.76 -2.64
N ALA A 136 10.83 9.02 -3.01
CA ALA A 136 9.63 9.49 -3.66
C ALA A 136 9.38 8.76 -4.99
N SER A 137 8.10 8.50 -5.29
CA SER A 137 7.69 7.96 -6.59
C SER A 137 7.73 9.07 -7.63
N ASN A 138 8.38 8.84 -8.77
CA ASN A 138 8.34 9.78 -9.88
C ASN A 138 6.95 9.80 -10.59
N GLN A 139 6.00 8.98 -10.15
CA GLN A 139 4.65 8.92 -10.72
C GLN A 139 3.72 10.01 -10.17
N ASP A 140 4.04 10.62 -9.03
CA ASP A 140 3.18 11.61 -8.38
C ASP A 140 3.34 13.06 -8.94
N ILE A 141 4.11 13.27 -10.02
CA ILE A 141 4.41 14.62 -10.53
C ILE A 141 3.37 15.10 -11.57
N ASP A 142 2.43 14.25 -11.99
CA ASP A 142 1.53 14.59 -13.10
C ASP A 142 0.12 15.06 -12.65
N ASP A 143 -0.11 15.26 -11.34
CA ASP A 143 -1.39 15.75 -10.81
C ASP A 143 -1.35 17.22 -10.35
N THR A 144 -0.54 18.05 -11.02
CA THR A 144 -0.77 19.49 -11.01
C THR A 144 -1.74 19.85 -12.12
N SER A 145 -2.94 19.31 -12.09
CA SER A 145 -4.08 19.97 -12.73
C SER A 145 -4.37 21.22 -11.93
N ASP A 146 -3.97 22.31 -12.53
CA ASP A 146 -4.21 23.70 -12.21
C ASP A 146 -5.70 23.91 -11.82
N ASP A 147 -6.05 23.72 -10.53
CA ASP A 147 -7.35 24.12 -10.00
C ASP A 147 -7.29 25.59 -9.57
N THR A 148 -7.20 26.47 -10.57
CA THR A 148 -7.62 27.86 -10.43
C THR A 148 -9.10 27.97 -10.79
N GLY A 149 -9.96 27.25 -10.09
CA GLY A 149 -11.40 27.38 -10.16
C GLY A 149 -11.88 28.64 -9.44
N ILE A 150 -11.85 29.77 -10.12
CA ILE A 150 -12.61 30.96 -9.68
C ILE A 150 -14.09 30.66 -9.98
N ASP A 151 -14.83 30.51 -8.88
CA ASP A 151 -16.29 30.54 -8.83
C ASP A 151 -16.85 31.79 -9.53
N GLN A 152 -17.52 31.61 -10.68
CA GLN A 152 -18.47 32.59 -11.21
C GLN A 152 -19.76 31.85 -11.62
N GLY A 153 -20.82 32.20 -10.92
CA GLY A 153 -22.15 31.69 -11.05
C GLY A 153 -22.80 31.83 -12.46
N PRO A 154 -24.04 31.35 -12.62
CA PRO A 154 -24.58 30.94 -13.91
C PRO A 154 -25.06 32.13 -14.75
N THR A 155 -24.55 32.24 -15.97
CA THR A 155 -25.16 33.07 -17.01
C THR A 155 -25.69 32.15 -18.12
N ILE A 156 -26.99 32.13 -18.27
CA ILE A 156 -27.71 31.46 -19.35
C ILE A 156 -27.66 32.37 -20.58
N GLU A 157 -27.05 31.90 -21.67
CA GLU A 157 -27.51 32.30 -23.03
C GLU A 157 -26.91 31.34 -24.07
N GLY A 158 -27.81 30.83 -24.91
CA GLY A 158 -27.56 29.77 -25.84
C GLY A 158 -26.87 30.17 -27.16
N LYS A 159 -26.08 29.21 -27.67
CA LYS A 159 -25.95 28.87 -29.11
C LYS A 159 -25.18 27.56 -29.24
N PRO A 160 -25.57 26.63 -30.14
CA PRO A 160 -24.87 25.37 -30.27
C PRO A 160 -23.53 25.57 -30.96
N LYS A 161 -22.41 25.26 -30.27
CA LYS A 161 -21.10 25.11 -30.88
C LYS A 161 -20.87 23.67 -31.29
N THR A 162 -20.61 23.47 -32.57
CA THR A 162 -20.11 22.24 -33.19
C THR A 162 -18.95 21.66 -32.40
N VAL A 163 -19.10 20.42 -31.97
CA VAL A 163 -18.05 19.64 -31.31
C VAL A 163 -17.06 19.17 -32.39
N PRO A 164 -15.76 19.47 -32.30
CA PRO A 164 -14.77 18.81 -33.16
C PRO A 164 -14.65 17.33 -32.75
N GLY A 165 -14.62 16.44 -33.73
CA GLY A 165 -14.47 15.01 -33.51
C GLY A 165 -13.16 14.64 -32.79
N PRO A 166 -13.06 13.42 -32.25
CA PRO A 166 -11.92 13.00 -31.44
C PRO A 166 -10.64 13.03 -32.29
N ALA A 167 -9.71 13.90 -31.93
CA ALA A 167 -8.35 13.87 -32.46
C ALA A 167 -7.68 12.59 -31.94
N ASN A 168 -7.11 11.81 -32.85
CA ASN A 168 -6.27 10.68 -32.51
C ASN A 168 -5.16 11.14 -31.53
N PRO A 169 -4.97 10.50 -30.39
CA PRO A 169 -3.87 10.83 -29.51
C PRO A 169 -2.55 10.53 -30.24
N THR A 170 -1.75 11.54 -30.45
CA THR A 170 -0.36 11.41 -30.90
C THR A 170 0.37 10.56 -29.86
N PRO A 171 1.14 9.52 -30.24
CA PRO A 171 1.91 8.76 -29.27
C PRO A 171 2.94 9.70 -28.62
N VAL A 172 2.75 9.99 -27.34
CA VAL A 172 3.77 10.67 -26.53
C VAL A 172 4.91 9.67 -26.39
N PRO A 173 6.17 10.03 -26.76
CA PRO A 173 7.29 9.11 -26.55
C PRO A 173 7.38 8.80 -25.05
N ALA A 174 7.27 7.51 -24.70
CA ALA A 174 7.49 7.04 -23.35
C ALA A 174 8.90 7.47 -22.92
N LYS A 175 9.01 8.51 -22.11
CA LYS A 175 10.23 8.78 -21.36
C LYS A 175 10.46 7.54 -20.52
N THR A 176 11.60 6.89 -20.68
CA THR A 176 12.06 5.82 -19.80
C THR A 176 12.24 6.46 -18.42
N GLN A 177 11.18 6.49 -17.61
CA GLN A 177 11.27 6.97 -16.25
C GLN A 177 12.16 6.01 -15.49
N GLN A 178 13.22 6.55 -14.94
CA GLN A 178 14.14 5.79 -14.11
C GLN A 178 13.42 5.44 -12.80
N ASP A 179 13.32 4.15 -12.48
CA ASP A 179 12.69 3.69 -11.23
C ASP A 179 13.69 3.84 -10.07
N ASP A 180 13.66 5.01 -9.42
CA ASP A 180 14.59 5.35 -8.35
C ASP A 180 14.38 4.47 -7.11
N GLN A 181 13.15 4.03 -6.84
CA GLN A 181 12.84 3.11 -5.74
C GLN A 181 13.48 1.73 -5.99
N LEU A 182 13.34 1.18 -7.18
CA LEU A 182 13.98 -0.07 -7.57
C LEU A 182 15.50 0.03 -7.57
N ASN A 183 16.05 1.13 -8.08
CA ASN A 183 17.50 1.37 -8.07
C ASN A 183 18.03 1.42 -6.65
N LYS A 184 17.33 2.09 -5.72
CA LYS A 184 17.69 2.13 -4.31
C LYS A 184 17.63 0.76 -3.64
N ALA A 185 16.61 -0.03 -3.95
CA ALA A 185 16.50 -1.41 -3.46
C ALA A 185 17.66 -2.28 -3.92
N LEU A 186 18.06 -2.16 -5.19
CA LEU A 186 19.21 -2.87 -5.76
C LEU A 186 20.53 -2.44 -5.10
N GLU A 187 20.71 -1.15 -4.83
CA GLU A 187 21.87 -0.61 -4.12
C GLU A 187 21.98 -1.22 -2.71
N ILE A 188 20.89 -1.20 -1.94
CA ILE A 188 20.83 -1.77 -0.59
C ILE A 188 21.20 -3.27 -0.61
N LEU A 189 20.61 -4.01 -1.55
CA LEU A 189 20.91 -5.44 -1.66
C LEU A 189 22.34 -5.72 -2.11
N LYS A 190 22.95 -4.87 -2.95
CA LYS A 190 24.36 -5.01 -3.32
C LYS A 190 25.29 -4.82 -2.11
N ALA A 191 24.95 -3.89 -1.22
CA ALA A 191 25.73 -3.62 0.00
C ALA A 191 25.61 -4.74 1.06
N LYS A 192 24.55 -5.54 1.04
CA LYS A 192 24.37 -6.69 1.93
C LYS A 192 25.17 -7.87 1.38
N ASN A 193 26.40 -8.03 1.89
CA ASN A 193 27.22 -9.22 1.62
C ASN A 193 26.55 -10.46 2.23
N VAL A 194 26.41 -11.51 1.43
CA VAL A 194 25.98 -12.86 1.87
C VAL A 194 27.21 -13.72 2.05
#